data_c3d2f859082a7bd66dd0f7a704a8bce1
#
_entry.id   c3d2f859082a7bd66dd0f7a704a8bce1
#
_cell.length_a   1.000
_cell.length_b   1.000
_cell.length_c   1.000
_cell.angle_alpha   90.00
_cell.angle_beta   90.00
_cell.angle_gamma   90.00
#
_symmetry.space_group_name_H-M   'P 1'
#
loop_
_entity.id
_entity.type
_entity.pdbx_description
1 polymer ?
#
loop_
_entity_poly.entity_id
_entity_poly.type
_entity_poly.pdbx_seq_one_letter_code
_entity_poly.pdbx_strand_id
1 'polypeptide(L)'
;MIDFKETQKLIEWRIGVGDIPMIKELFWTPLSDELSKNVDETIDFWRTLTAEEFEYSLECLNEIIRKTQSKKLLEAVRAIGKEKSCDMKEIESRIEDAECWLEDDE
;
A
#
# COMPACT_ATOMS: atom_id res chain seq x y z
N MET A 1 10.85 10.68 -7.19
CA MET A 1 10.50 11.03 -5.81
C MET A 1 8.99 11.01 -5.61
N ILE A 2 8.55 10.41 -4.51
CA ILE A 2 7.12 10.33 -4.22
C ILE A 2 6.61 11.66 -3.71
N ASP A 3 5.48 12.11 -4.25
CA ASP A 3 4.83 13.33 -3.78
C ASP A 3 3.89 12.96 -2.63
N PHE A 4 4.37 13.09 -1.40
CA PHE A 4 3.61 12.68 -0.21
C PHE A 4 2.26 13.38 -0.11
N LYS A 5 2.25 14.68 -0.42
CA LYS A 5 1.04 15.48 -0.25
C LYS A 5 -0.05 15.08 -1.24
N GLU A 6 0.32 14.93 -2.51
CA GLU A 6 -0.65 14.53 -3.53
C GLU A 6 -1.11 13.09 -3.35
N THR A 7 -0.19 12.23 -2.91
CA THR A 7 -0.54 10.84 -2.68
C THR A 7 -1.51 10.71 -1.50
N GLN A 8 -1.30 11.51 -0.45
CA GLN A 8 -2.22 11.49 0.68
C GLN A 8 -3.60 12.01 0.28
N LYS A 9 -3.66 13.04 -0.58
CA LYS A 9 -4.95 13.53 -1.08
C LYS A 9 -5.70 12.45 -1.85
N LEU A 10 -4.99 11.63 -2.61
CA LEU A 10 -5.60 10.54 -3.35
C LEU A 10 -6.25 9.53 -2.39
N ILE A 11 -5.54 9.20 -1.30
CA ILE A 11 -6.08 8.29 -0.30
C ILE A 11 -7.29 8.91 0.40
N GLU A 12 -7.23 10.18 0.74
CA GLU A 12 -8.37 10.88 1.36
C GLU A 12 -9.57 10.85 0.43
N TRP A 13 -9.35 11.06 -0.86
CA TRP A 13 -10.42 10.99 -1.84
C TRP A 13 -11.08 9.60 -1.84
N ARG A 14 -10.25 8.56 -1.80
CA ARG A 14 -10.76 7.17 -1.78
C ARG A 14 -11.66 6.92 -0.58
N ILE A 15 -11.23 7.40 0.59
CA ILE A 15 -12.00 7.21 1.81
C ILE A 15 -13.35 7.94 1.69
N GLY A 16 -13.35 9.12 1.07
CA GLY A 16 -14.55 9.92 0.97
C GLY A 16 -15.57 9.40 -0.04
N VAL A 17 -15.12 8.75 -1.13
CA VAL A 17 -16.06 8.32 -2.17
C VAL A 17 -16.69 6.95 -1.90
N GLY A 18 -16.07 6.15 -1.01
CA GLY A 18 -16.57 4.82 -0.76
C GLY A 18 -16.34 3.88 -1.95
N ASP A 19 -17.20 2.89 -2.10
CA ASP A 19 -17.06 1.92 -3.19
C ASP A 19 -17.66 2.48 -4.47
N ILE A 20 -16.85 2.52 -5.53
CA ILE A 20 -17.30 2.98 -6.84
C ILE A 20 -16.78 2.02 -7.90
N PRO A 21 -17.49 1.95 -9.08
CA PRO A 21 -17.15 0.93 -10.08
C PRO A 21 -15.74 1.02 -10.66
N MET A 22 -15.16 2.21 -10.77
CA MET A 22 -13.87 2.38 -11.42
C MET A 22 -12.73 2.56 -10.42
N ILE A 23 -12.87 1.97 -9.22
CA ILE A 23 -11.87 2.20 -8.17
C ILE A 23 -10.48 1.73 -8.59
N LYS A 24 -10.38 0.65 -9.35
CA LYS A 24 -9.10 0.14 -9.80
C LYS A 24 -8.37 1.19 -10.65
N GLU A 25 -9.07 1.74 -11.64
CA GLU A 25 -8.47 2.71 -12.55
C GLU A 25 -8.22 4.06 -11.89
N LEU A 26 -9.11 4.46 -10.99
CA LEU A 26 -9.04 5.80 -10.40
C LEU A 26 -8.18 5.86 -9.14
N PHE A 27 -8.00 4.75 -8.47
CA PHE A 27 -7.25 4.72 -7.21
C PHE A 27 -6.10 3.73 -7.22
N TRP A 28 -6.38 2.44 -7.48
CA TRP A 28 -5.34 1.42 -7.34
C TRP A 28 -4.18 1.64 -8.31
N THR A 29 -4.48 1.91 -9.57
CA THR A 29 -3.43 2.08 -10.58
C THR A 29 -2.58 3.31 -10.32
N PRO A 30 -3.15 4.52 -10.15
CA PRO A 30 -2.30 5.68 -9.85
C PRO A 30 -1.55 5.55 -8.53
N LEU A 31 -2.17 4.98 -7.51
CA LEU A 31 -1.49 4.84 -6.23
C LEU A 31 -0.33 3.85 -6.33
N SER A 32 -0.55 2.71 -6.97
CA SER A 32 0.52 1.72 -7.09
C SER A 32 1.67 2.24 -7.95
N ASP A 33 1.36 3.02 -8.99
CA ASP A 33 2.42 3.65 -9.80
C ASP A 33 3.28 4.55 -8.94
N GLU A 34 2.65 5.35 -8.10
CA GLU A 34 3.38 6.29 -7.25
C GLU A 34 4.19 5.56 -6.19
N LEU A 35 3.58 4.60 -5.50
CA LEU A 35 4.22 3.89 -4.40
C LEU A 35 5.27 2.88 -4.87
N SER A 36 5.34 2.62 -6.16
CA SER A 36 6.36 1.72 -6.72
C SER A 36 7.63 2.45 -7.14
N LYS A 37 7.65 3.76 -7.05
CA LYS A 37 8.80 4.55 -7.52
C LYS A 37 10.04 4.39 -6.66
N ASN A 38 9.88 4.29 -5.35
CA ASN A 38 11.01 4.22 -4.43
C ASN A 38 10.58 3.53 -3.14
N VAL A 39 11.19 2.38 -2.87
CA VAL A 39 10.81 1.54 -1.73
C VAL A 39 10.95 2.28 -0.40
N ASP A 40 12.09 2.94 -0.19
CA ASP A 40 12.35 3.60 1.08
C ASP A 40 11.41 4.78 1.31
N GLU A 41 11.14 5.55 0.25
CA GLU A 41 10.20 6.68 0.36
C GLU A 41 8.78 6.19 0.64
N THR A 42 8.40 5.06 0.05
CA THR A 42 7.08 4.49 0.29
C THR A 42 6.94 4.09 1.76
N ILE A 43 7.97 3.49 2.34
CA ILE A 43 7.94 3.13 3.75
C ILE A 43 7.79 4.39 4.62
N ASP A 44 8.55 5.43 4.31
CA ASP A 44 8.45 6.70 5.03
C ASP A 44 7.06 7.30 4.89
N PHE A 45 6.51 7.26 3.67
CA PHE A 45 5.16 7.78 3.42
C PHE A 45 4.12 7.03 4.26
N TRP A 46 4.18 5.70 4.25
CA TRP A 46 3.22 4.89 5.02
C TRP A 46 3.25 5.26 6.51
N ARG A 47 4.43 5.58 7.05
CA ARG A 47 4.53 5.94 8.46
C ARG A 47 3.87 7.27 8.79
N THR A 48 3.71 8.14 7.80
CA THR A 48 3.04 9.44 8.03
C THR A 48 1.52 9.32 8.06
N LEU A 49 0.96 8.21 7.62
CA LEU A 49 -0.49 8.05 7.48
C LEU A 49 -1.13 7.62 8.79
N THR A 50 -2.44 7.91 8.92
CA THR A 50 -3.22 7.31 10.01
C THR A 50 -3.40 5.83 9.73
N ALA A 51 -3.86 5.07 10.74
CA ALA A 51 -4.12 3.65 10.55
C ALA A 51 -5.12 3.43 9.42
N GLU A 52 -6.18 4.23 9.38
CA GLU A 52 -7.20 4.10 8.34
C GLU A 52 -6.62 4.37 6.96
N GLU A 53 -5.87 5.46 6.83
CA GLU A 53 -5.25 5.80 5.55
C GLU A 53 -4.29 4.71 5.09
N PHE A 54 -3.51 4.19 6.03
CA PHE A 54 -2.57 3.12 5.72
C PHE A 54 -3.29 1.89 5.20
N GLU A 55 -4.37 1.49 5.87
CA GLU A 55 -5.13 0.31 5.46
C GLU A 55 -5.73 0.48 4.08
N TYR A 56 -6.26 1.67 3.77
CA TYR A 56 -6.78 1.92 2.42
C TYR A 56 -5.68 1.84 1.36
N SER A 57 -4.48 2.31 1.70
CA SER A 57 -3.38 2.27 0.75
C SER A 57 -2.97 0.83 0.42
N LEU A 58 -3.27 -0.13 1.29
CA LEU A 58 -2.92 -1.52 1.06
C LEU A 58 -3.87 -2.23 0.11
N GLU A 59 -4.94 -1.56 -0.35
CA GLU A 59 -5.84 -2.16 -1.35
C GLU A 59 -5.08 -2.53 -2.63
N CYS A 60 -4.04 -1.78 -2.96
CA CYS A 60 -3.26 -2.06 -4.17
C CYS A 60 -1.89 -2.70 -3.85
N LEU A 61 -1.76 -3.31 -2.67
CA LEU A 61 -0.48 -3.89 -2.27
C LEU A 61 0.01 -4.93 -3.28
N ASN A 62 -0.90 -5.75 -3.82
CA ASN A 62 -0.51 -6.76 -4.81
C ASN A 62 0.18 -6.12 -6.01
N GLU A 63 -0.37 -5.00 -6.50
CA GLU A 63 0.22 -4.30 -7.64
C GLU A 63 1.59 -3.73 -7.29
N ILE A 64 1.72 -3.16 -6.09
CA ILE A 64 2.99 -2.60 -5.65
C ILE A 64 4.06 -3.69 -5.58
N ILE A 65 3.73 -4.83 -5.00
CA ILE A 65 4.69 -5.92 -4.88
C ILE A 65 5.04 -6.52 -6.23
N ARG A 66 4.04 -6.66 -7.12
CA ARG A 66 4.29 -7.15 -8.48
C ARG A 66 5.31 -6.26 -9.19
N LYS A 67 5.17 -4.94 -9.02
CA LYS A 67 6.05 -3.97 -9.70
C LYS A 67 7.42 -3.86 -9.06
N THR A 68 7.51 -3.91 -7.74
CA THR A 68 8.78 -3.67 -7.03
C THR A 68 9.54 -4.95 -6.71
N GLN A 69 8.83 -6.08 -6.59
CA GLN A 69 9.39 -7.35 -6.14
C GLN A 69 10.12 -7.20 -4.80
N SER A 70 9.63 -6.33 -3.92
CA SER A 70 10.34 -5.96 -2.69
C SER A 70 9.77 -6.67 -1.47
N LYS A 71 10.54 -7.62 -0.95
CA LYS A 71 10.21 -8.26 0.33
C LYS A 71 10.31 -7.26 1.47
N LYS A 72 11.17 -6.26 1.33
CA LYS A 72 11.33 -5.21 2.33
C LYS A 72 10.02 -4.46 2.55
N LEU A 73 9.26 -4.21 1.48
CA LEU A 73 7.97 -3.55 1.61
C LEU A 73 6.98 -4.40 2.41
N LEU A 74 6.98 -5.71 2.18
CA LEU A 74 6.08 -6.59 2.93
C LEU A 74 6.43 -6.61 4.43
N GLU A 75 7.72 -6.64 4.75
CA GLU A 75 8.15 -6.59 6.14
C GLU A 75 7.77 -5.25 6.77
N ALA A 76 7.89 -4.16 6.00
CA ALA A 76 7.49 -2.84 6.47
C ALA A 76 5.99 -2.79 6.74
N VAL A 77 5.18 -3.38 5.86
CA VAL A 77 3.73 -3.42 6.07
C VAL A 77 3.40 -4.08 7.41
N ARG A 78 4.06 -5.20 7.70
CA ARG A 78 3.82 -5.89 8.98
C ARG A 78 4.22 -5.02 10.16
N ALA A 79 5.40 -4.41 10.10
CA ALA A 79 5.90 -3.58 11.20
C ALA A 79 5.03 -2.34 11.41
N ILE A 80 4.67 -1.67 10.32
CA ILE A 80 3.89 -0.45 10.41
C ILE A 80 2.46 -0.76 10.88
N GLY A 81 1.90 -1.87 10.43
CA GLY A 81 0.59 -2.31 10.91
C GLY A 81 0.57 -2.47 12.42
N LYS A 82 1.63 -3.07 12.98
CA LYS A 82 1.74 -3.21 14.43
C LYS A 82 1.89 -1.86 15.11
N GLU A 83 2.72 -0.97 14.55
CA GLU A 83 2.93 0.37 15.11
C GLU A 83 1.64 1.15 15.19
N LYS A 84 0.77 0.99 14.19
CA LYS A 84 -0.48 1.75 14.11
C LYS A 84 -1.65 1.02 14.76
N SER A 85 -1.42 -0.12 15.37
CA SER A 85 -2.44 -0.93 16.03
C SER A 85 -3.54 -1.38 15.06
N CYS A 86 -3.17 -1.69 13.84
CA CYS A 86 -4.10 -2.22 12.85
C CYS A 86 -4.51 -3.64 13.21
N ASP A 87 -5.59 -4.11 12.57
CA ASP A 87 -6.01 -5.50 12.69
C ASP A 87 -4.97 -6.38 12.01
N MET A 88 -4.11 -7.01 12.79
CA MET A 88 -3.01 -7.79 12.23
C MET A 88 -3.48 -9.02 11.46
N LYS A 89 -4.66 -9.53 11.76
CA LYS A 89 -5.21 -10.63 10.97
C LYS A 89 -5.44 -10.18 9.53
N GLU A 90 -6.01 -9.00 9.36
CA GLU A 90 -6.23 -8.43 8.05
C GLU A 90 -4.91 -8.10 7.37
N ILE A 91 -3.97 -7.52 8.11
CA ILE A 91 -2.66 -7.17 7.58
C ILE A 91 -1.93 -8.41 7.08
N GLU A 92 -1.90 -9.48 7.87
CA GLU A 92 -1.22 -10.71 7.45
C GLU A 92 -1.87 -11.34 6.23
N SER A 93 -3.20 -11.24 6.14
CA SER A 93 -3.92 -11.75 4.97
C SER A 93 -3.49 -11.02 3.70
N ARG A 94 -3.36 -9.70 3.79
CA ARG A 94 -2.92 -8.91 2.64
C ARG A 94 -1.47 -9.23 2.26
N ILE A 95 -0.62 -9.47 3.25
CA ILE A 95 0.77 -9.84 2.99
C ILE A 95 0.83 -11.18 2.28
N GLU A 96 0.06 -12.17 2.75
CA GLU A 96 0.02 -13.48 2.10
C GLU A 96 -0.40 -13.37 0.64
N ASP A 97 -1.46 -12.60 0.37
CA ASP A 97 -1.92 -12.41 -1.00
C ASP A 97 -0.83 -11.77 -1.87
N ALA A 98 -0.14 -10.79 -1.32
CA ALA A 98 0.88 -10.07 -2.08
C ALA A 98 2.12 -10.94 -2.32
N GLU A 99 2.45 -11.82 -1.38
CA GLU A 99 3.61 -12.70 -1.53
C GLU A 99 3.49 -13.58 -2.76
N CYS A 100 2.26 -13.89 -3.18
CA CYS A 100 2.05 -14.71 -4.37
C CYS A 100 2.57 -14.04 -5.64
N TRP A 101 2.77 -12.73 -5.61
CA TRP A 101 3.25 -11.98 -6.77
C TRP A 101 4.77 -11.85 -6.83
N LEU A 102 5.47 -12.33 -5.81
CA LEU A 102 6.93 -12.36 -5.87
C LEU A 102 7.39 -13.44 -6.81
N GLU A 103 8.30 -13.07 -7.69
CA GLU A 103 8.89 -14.03 -8.61
C GLU A 103 10.13 -14.60 -7.93
N ASP A 104 9.89 -15.57 -7.08
CA ASP A 104 10.94 -16.12 -6.26
C ASP A 104 11.66 -17.18 -7.04
N ASP A 105 12.86 -16.96 -7.36
CA ASP A 105 13.65 -17.88 -8.09
C ASP A 105 14.68 -18.53 -7.24
N GLU A 106 14.59 -18.62 -6.17
CA GLU A 106 15.49 -19.21 -5.45
C GLU A 106 15.55 -20.32 -5.20
#